data_1749922f9fdfa68895236ba4e367491e
#
_entry.id   1749922f9fdfa68895236ba4e367491e
#
_cell.length_a   1.000
_cell.length_b   1.000
_cell.length_c   1.000
_cell.angle_alpha   90.00
_cell.angle_beta   90.00
_cell.angle_gamma   90.00
#
_symmetry.space_group_name_H-M   'P 1'
#
loop_
_entity.id
_entity.type
_entity.pdbx_description
1 polymer ?
#
loop_
_entity_poly.entity_id
_entity_poly.type
_entity_poly.pdbx_seq_one_letter_code
_entity_poly.pdbx_strand_id
1 'polypeptide(L)'
;MMGRMSSPAQGTSGKKGNWAARLIFGGVALVFLIIAYYALAAVLPVWWANVIRGQVQGNLGAGILVGMFYGFVFTFVPLLVAWQATRKRVGWPWKVVILVVAVAIAAPNLLTAGIMFGNSEAAHNGQRILGTEATWFPLWTQIAAIAAVVIFVVGLILWKVWRQRGKKVKALTKADAGRSEALKATDGNKAEPPAPPPASDSGQAGSRADGR
;
A
#
# COMPACT_ATOMS: atom_id res chain seq x y z
N MET A 1 -49.49 37.48 50.08
CA MET A 1 -49.67 36.06 49.70
C MET A 1 -49.19 35.89 48.27
N MET A 2 -47.97 35.45 48.11
CA MET A 2 -47.36 35.28 46.78
C MET A 2 -47.43 33.77 46.41
N GLY A 3 -48.24 33.45 45.45
CA GLY A 3 -48.37 32.10 44.89
C GLY A 3 -47.16 31.73 44.05
N ARG A 4 -46.42 30.71 44.51
CA ARG A 4 -45.25 30.14 43.82
C ARG A 4 -45.76 29.21 42.69
N MET A 5 -45.67 29.65 41.44
CA MET A 5 -45.95 28.82 40.27
C MET A 5 -44.84 27.78 40.12
N SER A 6 -45.18 26.50 40.31
CA SER A 6 -44.31 25.37 40.08
C SER A 6 -44.23 25.13 38.57
N SER A 7 -43.06 25.30 37.96
CA SER A 7 -42.81 24.90 36.57
C SER A 7 -42.82 23.36 36.47
N PRO A 8 -43.48 22.77 35.45
CA PRO A 8 -43.42 21.34 35.23
C PRO A 8 -42.01 20.96 34.73
N ALA A 9 -41.43 19.94 35.36
CA ALA A 9 -40.17 19.36 35.00
C ALA A 9 -40.27 18.79 33.55
N GLN A 10 -39.52 19.38 32.64
CA GLN A 10 -39.32 18.80 31.31
C GLN A 10 -38.57 17.46 31.46
N GLY A 11 -39.31 16.36 31.27
CA GLY A 11 -38.74 15.04 31.18
C GLY A 11 -37.73 14.97 30.04
N THR A 12 -36.46 14.78 30.36
CA THR A 12 -35.41 14.43 29.41
C THR A 12 -35.77 13.11 28.79
N SER A 13 -36.39 13.16 27.58
CA SER A 13 -36.54 12.02 26.71
C SER A 13 -35.16 11.51 26.33
N GLY A 14 -34.65 10.57 27.11
CA GLY A 14 -33.40 9.86 26.84
C GLY A 14 -33.48 9.27 25.46
N LYS A 15 -32.58 9.70 24.58
CA LYS A 15 -32.35 9.20 23.24
C LYS A 15 -32.02 7.71 23.34
N LYS A 16 -33.06 6.86 23.44
CA LYS A 16 -32.90 5.40 23.34
C LYS A 16 -32.27 5.14 21.99
N GLY A 17 -30.95 4.92 22.00
CA GLY A 17 -30.20 4.70 20.79
C GLY A 17 -30.84 3.58 19.97
N ASN A 18 -31.05 3.81 18.68
CA ASN A 18 -31.64 2.88 17.72
C ASN A 18 -30.76 1.62 17.50
N TRP A 19 -30.20 1.07 18.58
CA TRP A 19 -29.35 -0.12 18.52
C TRP A 19 -30.13 -1.33 18.04
N ALA A 20 -31.40 -1.48 18.47
CA ALA A 20 -32.28 -2.53 18.00
C ALA A 20 -32.55 -2.41 16.49
N ALA A 21 -32.83 -1.20 15.99
CA ALA A 21 -32.97 -0.97 14.55
C ALA A 21 -31.68 -1.32 13.78
N ARG A 22 -30.50 -0.95 14.32
CA ARG A 22 -29.21 -1.30 13.71
C ARG A 22 -28.96 -2.80 13.69
N LEU A 23 -29.35 -3.53 14.73
CA LEU A 23 -29.27 -5.01 14.78
C LEU A 23 -30.21 -5.65 13.77
N ILE A 24 -31.46 -5.16 13.67
CA ILE A 24 -32.44 -5.67 12.69
C ILE A 24 -31.93 -5.39 11.26
N PHE A 25 -31.48 -4.18 10.95
CA PHE A 25 -30.91 -3.86 9.62
C PHE A 25 -29.66 -4.69 9.34
N GLY A 26 -28.76 -4.88 10.34
CA GLY A 26 -27.60 -5.73 10.22
C GLY A 26 -27.95 -7.18 9.97
N GLY A 27 -28.97 -7.72 10.68
CA GLY A 27 -29.46 -9.07 10.49
C GLY A 27 -30.09 -9.30 9.13
N VAL A 28 -30.93 -8.37 8.69
CA VAL A 28 -31.56 -8.42 7.33
C VAL A 28 -30.47 -8.34 6.24
N ALA A 29 -29.50 -7.43 6.39
CA ALA A 29 -28.37 -7.32 5.45
C ALA A 29 -27.54 -8.60 5.40
N LEU A 30 -27.28 -9.24 6.56
CA LEU A 30 -26.56 -10.51 6.63
C LEU A 30 -27.32 -11.63 5.91
N VAL A 31 -28.62 -11.77 6.15
CA VAL A 31 -29.46 -12.76 5.46
C VAL A 31 -29.45 -12.53 3.96
N PHE A 32 -29.59 -11.28 3.53
CA PHE A 32 -29.52 -10.92 2.11
C PHE A 32 -28.18 -11.28 1.49
N LEU A 33 -27.04 -11.00 2.20
CA LEU A 33 -25.70 -11.36 1.74
C LEU A 33 -25.52 -12.87 1.64
N ILE A 34 -26.08 -13.66 2.57
CA ILE A 34 -26.03 -15.12 2.54
C ILE A 34 -26.81 -15.64 1.30
N ILE A 35 -28.03 -15.14 1.09
CA ILE A 35 -28.84 -15.53 -0.09
C ILE A 35 -28.11 -15.15 -1.39
N ALA A 36 -27.57 -13.93 -1.47
CA ALA A 36 -26.82 -13.46 -2.62
C ALA A 36 -25.56 -14.33 -2.86
N TYR A 37 -24.86 -14.71 -1.80
CA TYR A 37 -23.71 -15.61 -1.89
C TYR A 37 -24.09 -16.97 -2.51
N TYR A 38 -25.13 -17.62 -2.01
CA TYR A 38 -25.57 -18.91 -2.55
C TYR A 38 -26.07 -18.80 -4.00
N ALA A 39 -26.83 -17.75 -4.32
CA ALA A 39 -27.30 -17.51 -5.69
C ALA A 39 -26.12 -17.28 -6.65
N LEU A 40 -25.15 -16.46 -6.27
CA LEU A 40 -23.95 -16.23 -7.07
C LEU A 40 -23.07 -17.48 -7.18
N ALA A 41 -22.89 -18.22 -6.09
CA ALA A 41 -22.11 -19.47 -6.09
C ALA A 41 -22.74 -20.56 -6.99
N ALA A 42 -24.04 -20.55 -7.20
CA ALA A 42 -24.71 -21.48 -8.11
C ALA A 42 -24.59 -21.08 -9.58
N VAL A 43 -24.55 -19.79 -9.88
CA VAL A 43 -24.63 -19.29 -11.28
C VAL A 43 -23.25 -18.88 -11.83
N LEU A 44 -22.43 -18.19 -11.02
CA LEU A 44 -21.17 -17.59 -11.48
C LEU A 44 -20.17 -18.59 -12.10
N PRO A 45 -19.96 -19.79 -11.53
CA PRO A 45 -18.99 -20.72 -12.07
C PRO A 45 -19.31 -21.14 -13.52
N VAL A 46 -20.56 -21.50 -13.78
CA VAL A 46 -21.01 -21.91 -15.11
C VAL A 46 -21.01 -20.74 -16.09
N TRP A 47 -21.50 -19.58 -15.64
CA TRP A 47 -21.46 -18.36 -16.47
C TRP A 47 -20.03 -17.99 -16.87
N TRP A 48 -19.09 -17.99 -15.92
CA TRP A 48 -17.69 -17.70 -16.18
C TRP A 48 -17.04 -18.70 -17.15
N ALA A 49 -17.28 -20.00 -16.92
CA ALA A 49 -16.78 -21.04 -17.82
C ALA A 49 -17.27 -20.84 -19.26
N ASN A 50 -18.53 -20.44 -19.46
CA ASN A 50 -19.08 -20.13 -20.78
C ASN A 50 -18.46 -18.86 -21.40
N VAL A 51 -18.16 -17.84 -20.60
CA VAL A 51 -17.43 -16.64 -21.09
C VAL A 51 -16.06 -17.04 -21.64
N ILE A 52 -15.31 -17.86 -20.91
CA ILE A 52 -13.99 -18.35 -21.36
C ILE A 52 -14.12 -19.25 -22.57
N ARG A 53 -15.07 -20.18 -22.58
CA ARG A 53 -15.40 -21.01 -23.73
C ARG A 53 -15.61 -20.19 -25.01
N GLY A 54 -16.41 -19.09 -24.89
CA GLY A 54 -16.69 -18.19 -26.01
C GLY A 54 -15.44 -17.47 -26.54
N GLN A 55 -14.42 -17.25 -25.71
CA GLN A 55 -13.16 -16.61 -26.11
C GLN A 55 -12.17 -17.61 -26.72
N VAL A 56 -12.12 -18.81 -26.16
CA VAL A 56 -11.14 -19.87 -26.56
C VAL A 56 -11.63 -20.69 -27.75
N GLN A 57 -12.94 -20.99 -27.81
CA GLN A 57 -13.59 -21.73 -28.90
C GLN A 57 -12.87 -23.04 -29.27
N GLY A 58 -12.39 -23.79 -28.29
CA GLY A 58 -11.66 -25.04 -28.50
C GLY A 58 -10.22 -24.86 -29.07
N ASN A 59 -9.77 -23.63 -29.33
CA ASN A 59 -8.43 -23.38 -29.87
C ASN A 59 -7.40 -23.45 -28.78
N LEU A 60 -6.44 -24.37 -28.87
CA LEU A 60 -5.38 -24.58 -27.87
C LEU A 60 -4.51 -23.31 -27.65
N GLY A 61 -4.12 -22.65 -28.75
CA GLY A 61 -3.31 -21.44 -28.70
C GLY A 61 -4.05 -20.26 -28.02
N ALA A 62 -5.34 -20.10 -28.35
CA ALA A 62 -6.19 -19.10 -27.69
C ALA A 62 -6.34 -19.40 -26.19
N GLY A 63 -6.51 -20.66 -25.80
CA GLY A 63 -6.58 -21.08 -24.38
C GLY A 63 -5.32 -20.70 -23.60
N ILE A 64 -4.14 -20.91 -24.19
CA ILE A 64 -2.87 -20.51 -23.58
C ILE A 64 -2.77 -19.00 -23.43
N LEU A 65 -2.99 -18.23 -24.51
CA LEU A 65 -2.86 -16.77 -24.50
C LEU A 65 -3.87 -16.11 -23.55
N VAL A 66 -5.13 -16.52 -23.62
CA VAL A 66 -6.18 -16.01 -22.75
C VAL A 66 -5.88 -16.37 -21.28
N GLY A 67 -5.43 -17.60 -21.01
CA GLY A 67 -5.02 -18.04 -19.68
C GLY A 67 -3.86 -17.21 -19.11
N MET A 68 -2.81 -17.01 -19.91
CA MET A 68 -1.67 -16.17 -19.52
C MET A 68 -2.09 -14.72 -19.24
N PHE A 69 -2.91 -14.14 -20.10
CA PHE A 69 -3.41 -12.78 -19.94
C PHE A 69 -4.24 -12.63 -18.68
N TYR A 70 -5.26 -13.47 -18.48
CA TYR A 70 -6.11 -13.40 -17.29
C TYR A 70 -5.30 -13.70 -16.02
N GLY A 71 -4.49 -14.76 -16.02
CA GLY A 71 -3.67 -15.12 -14.88
C GLY A 71 -2.73 -13.99 -14.46
N PHE A 72 -2.02 -13.39 -15.42
CA PHE A 72 -1.06 -12.34 -15.12
C PHE A 72 -1.74 -11.03 -14.74
N VAL A 73 -2.61 -10.49 -15.60
CA VAL A 73 -3.20 -9.15 -15.42
C VAL A 73 -4.09 -9.11 -14.19
N PHE A 74 -5.00 -10.08 -14.04
CA PHE A 74 -5.94 -10.14 -12.93
C PHE A 74 -5.34 -10.68 -11.61
N THR A 75 -4.04 -10.90 -11.58
CA THR A 75 -3.26 -11.06 -10.34
C THR A 75 -2.37 -9.86 -10.09
N PHE A 76 -1.61 -9.41 -11.09
CA PHE A 76 -0.62 -8.34 -10.92
C PHE A 76 -1.27 -6.98 -10.62
N VAL A 77 -2.32 -6.62 -11.38
CA VAL A 77 -3.01 -5.32 -11.17
C VAL A 77 -3.66 -5.22 -9.78
N PRO A 78 -4.44 -6.21 -9.30
CA PRO A 78 -4.96 -6.18 -7.93
C PRO A 78 -3.87 -6.05 -6.86
N LEU A 79 -2.74 -6.72 -7.02
CA LEU A 79 -1.61 -6.61 -6.09
C LEU A 79 -1.03 -5.19 -6.06
N LEU A 80 -0.90 -4.53 -7.24
CA LEU A 80 -0.48 -3.13 -7.33
C LEU A 80 -1.49 -2.19 -6.65
N VAL A 81 -2.79 -2.42 -6.87
CA VAL A 81 -3.87 -1.63 -6.25
C VAL A 81 -3.88 -1.85 -4.73
N ALA A 82 -3.83 -3.09 -4.28
CA ALA A 82 -3.79 -3.42 -2.85
C ALA A 82 -2.55 -2.83 -2.16
N TRP A 83 -1.41 -2.78 -2.85
CA TRP A 83 -0.21 -2.15 -2.32
C TRP A 83 -0.38 -0.66 -2.04
N GLN A 84 -1.24 0.05 -2.79
CA GLN A 84 -1.54 1.45 -2.52
C GLN A 84 -2.21 1.65 -1.15
N ALA A 85 -2.99 0.66 -0.67
CA ALA A 85 -3.60 0.69 0.66
C ALA A 85 -2.57 0.67 1.81
N THR A 86 -1.33 0.22 1.56
CA THR A 86 -0.26 0.21 2.58
C THR A 86 0.36 1.59 2.85
N ARG A 87 0.03 2.60 2.04
CA ARG A 87 0.56 3.96 2.20
C ARG A 87 0.00 4.61 3.47
N LYS A 88 0.89 5.17 4.30
CA LYS A 88 0.54 5.79 5.58
C LYS A 88 -0.39 7.02 5.47
N ARG A 89 -0.45 7.66 4.29
CA ARG A 89 -1.27 8.86 4.03
C ARG A 89 -2.74 8.55 3.72
N VAL A 90 -3.07 7.27 3.50
CA VAL A 90 -4.43 6.85 3.15
C VAL A 90 -5.22 6.58 4.43
N GLY A 91 -6.35 7.25 4.61
CA GLY A 91 -7.26 7.04 5.72
C GLY A 91 -7.85 5.63 5.72
N TRP A 92 -8.28 5.13 6.88
CA TRP A 92 -8.79 3.77 7.04
C TRP A 92 -9.97 3.43 6.10
N PRO A 93 -10.99 4.32 5.92
CA PRO A 93 -12.10 4.02 5.01
C PRO A 93 -11.64 3.86 3.55
N TRP A 94 -10.70 4.68 3.09
CA TRP A 94 -10.13 4.57 1.75
C TRP A 94 -9.33 3.29 1.53
N LYS A 95 -8.70 2.74 2.57
CA LYS A 95 -8.01 1.44 2.49
C LYS A 95 -8.99 0.31 2.21
N VAL A 96 -10.15 0.34 2.87
CA VAL A 96 -11.21 -0.64 2.62
C VAL A 96 -11.72 -0.55 1.18
N VAL A 97 -11.98 0.66 0.68
CA VAL A 97 -12.39 0.87 -0.71
C VAL A 97 -11.36 0.33 -1.70
N ILE A 98 -10.08 0.66 -1.50
CA ILE A 98 -8.98 0.16 -2.37
C ILE A 98 -8.93 -1.37 -2.34
N LEU A 99 -9.10 -1.99 -1.16
CA LEU A 99 -9.09 -3.45 -1.04
C LEU A 99 -10.29 -4.09 -1.76
N VAL A 100 -11.49 -3.53 -1.61
CA VAL A 100 -12.69 -4.00 -2.32
C VAL A 100 -12.50 -3.89 -3.83
N VAL A 101 -11.95 -2.78 -4.33
CA VAL A 101 -11.63 -2.61 -5.75
C VAL A 101 -10.59 -3.63 -6.21
N ALA A 102 -9.55 -3.88 -5.42
CA ALA A 102 -8.54 -4.89 -5.74
C ALA A 102 -9.17 -6.29 -5.86
N VAL A 103 -10.05 -6.69 -4.93
CA VAL A 103 -10.77 -7.97 -4.97
C VAL A 103 -11.70 -8.03 -6.18
N ALA A 104 -12.40 -6.95 -6.50
CA ALA A 104 -13.28 -6.88 -7.68
C ALA A 104 -12.48 -7.07 -8.99
N ILE A 105 -11.30 -6.46 -9.10
CA ILE A 105 -10.42 -6.68 -10.27
C ILE A 105 -9.87 -8.12 -10.29
N ALA A 106 -9.61 -8.73 -9.14
CA ALA A 106 -9.15 -10.12 -9.03
C ALA A 106 -10.25 -11.16 -9.33
N ALA A 107 -11.52 -10.74 -9.45
CA ALA A 107 -12.67 -11.64 -9.59
C ALA A 107 -12.52 -12.71 -10.69
N PRO A 108 -11.99 -12.44 -11.91
CA PRO A 108 -11.78 -13.46 -12.92
C PRO A 108 -10.91 -14.61 -12.45
N ASN A 109 -9.80 -14.32 -11.77
CA ASN A 109 -8.90 -15.35 -11.24
C ASN A 109 -9.51 -16.08 -10.04
N LEU A 110 -10.24 -15.36 -9.18
CA LEU A 110 -10.97 -15.97 -8.06
C LEU A 110 -12.08 -16.91 -8.56
N LEU A 111 -12.80 -16.53 -9.62
CA LEU A 111 -13.80 -17.41 -10.25
C LEU A 111 -13.14 -18.65 -10.85
N THR A 112 -12.04 -18.48 -11.58
CA THR A 112 -11.29 -19.64 -12.15
C THR A 112 -10.79 -20.56 -11.02
N ALA A 113 -10.23 -20.01 -9.93
CA ALA A 113 -9.81 -20.79 -8.77
C ALA A 113 -11.02 -21.46 -8.07
N GLY A 114 -12.12 -20.74 -7.92
CA GLY A 114 -13.36 -21.28 -7.35
C GLY A 114 -13.95 -22.42 -8.17
N ILE A 115 -13.82 -22.41 -9.51
CA ILE A 115 -14.20 -23.53 -10.37
C ILE A 115 -13.23 -24.69 -10.14
N MET A 116 -11.92 -24.45 -10.23
CA MET A 116 -10.93 -25.51 -10.19
C MET A 116 -10.81 -26.24 -8.85
N PHE A 117 -11.00 -25.53 -7.74
CA PHE A 117 -10.90 -26.07 -6.39
C PHE A 117 -12.26 -26.25 -5.69
N GLY A 118 -13.35 -25.81 -6.32
CA GLY A 118 -14.69 -25.92 -5.76
C GLY A 118 -15.27 -27.34 -5.87
N ASN A 119 -16.07 -27.73 -4.86
CA ASN A 119 -16.75 -29.02 -4.80
C ASN A 119 -18.27 -28.89 -5.00
N SER A 120 -18.77 -27.72 -5.41
CA SER A 120 -20.19 -27.54 -5.73
C SER A 120 -20.53 -28.11 -7.10
N GLU A 121 -21.79 -28.47 -7.31
CA GLU A 121 -22.29 -28.94 -8.61
C GLU A 121 -22.02 -27.93 -9.71
N ALA A 122 -22.21 -26.62 -9.42
CA ALA A 122 -21.88 -25.56 -10.36
C ALA A 122 -20.40 -25.50 -10.69
N ALA A 123 -19.51 -25.75 -9.71
CA ALA A 123 -18.06 -25.82 -9.95
C ALA A 123 -17.70 -27.03 -10.84
N HIS A 124 -18.27 -28.22 -10.57
CA HIS A 124 -18.04 -29.39 -11.42
C HIS A 124 -18.53 -29.19 -12.85
N ASN A 125 -19.68 -28.56 -13.04
CA ASN A 125 -20.17 -28.20 -14.37
C ASN A 125 -19.22 -27.21 -15.06
N GLY A 126 -18.71 -26.20 -14.35
CA GLY A 126 -17.70 -25.28 -14.85
C GLY A 126 -16.39 -25.99 -15.23
N GLN A 127 -15.91 -26.92 -14.39
CA GLN A 127 -14.74 -27.75 -14.67
C GLN A 127 -14.90 -28.55 -15.97
N ARG A 128 -16.07 -29.17 -16.18
CA ARG A 128 -16.36 -29.91 -17.41
C ARG A 128 -16.30 -29.01 -18.64
N ILE A 129 -16.91 -27.85 -18.60
CA ILE A 129 -16.88 -26.86 -19.70
C ILE A 129 -15.44 -26.45 -20.04
N LEU A 130 -14.67 -26.06 -19.01
CA LEU A 130 -13.28 -25.66 -19.20
C LEU A 130 -12.39 -26.80 -19.65
N GLY A 131 -12.64 -28.03 -19.17
CA GLY A 131 -11.87 -29.23 -19.54
C GLY A 131 -12.09 -29.68 -20.98
N THR A 132 -13.26 -29.41 -21.56
CA THR A 132 -13.57 -29.81 -22.96
C THR A 132 -13.27 -28.70 -23.95
N GLU A 133 -13.65 -27.47 -23.65
CA GLU A 133 -13.64 -26.35 -24.59
C GLU A 133 -12.50 -25.35 -24.38
N ALA A 134 -11.80 -25.41 -23.24
CA ALA A 134 -10.72 -24.50 -22.87
C ALA A 134 -9.63 -25.20 -22.05
N THR A 135 -9.21 -26.40 -22.46
CA THR A 135 -8.38 -27.34 -21.70
C THR A 135 -7.10 -26.74 -21.15
N TRP A 136 -6.42 -25.87 -21.87
CA TRP A 136 -5.16 -25.26 -21.45
C TRP A 136 -5.33 -23.97 -20.65
N PHE A 137 -6.51 -23.35 -20.69
CA PHE A 137 -6.79 -22.09 -20.00
C PHE A 137 -6.53 -22.15 -18.48
N PRO A 138 -7.08 -23.14 -17.71
CA PRO A 138 -6.91 -23.14 -16.25
C PRO A 138 -5.45 -23.31 -15.84
N LEU A 139 -4.70 -24.18 -16.52
CA LEU A 139 -3.29 -24.45 -16.23
C LEU A 139 -2.44 -23.18 -16.45
N TRP A 140 -2.59 -22.54 -17.60
CA TRP A 140 -1.81 -21.34 -17.92
C TRP A 140 -2.22 -20.12 -17.10
N THR A 141 -3.50 -20.05 -16.71
CA THR A 141 -3.96 -19.03 -15.75
C THR A 141 -3.25 -19.18 -14.39
N GLN A 142 -3.12 -20.40 -13.87
CA GLN A 142 -2.42 -20.65 -12.60
C GLN A 142 -0.92 -20.34 -12.72
N ILE A 143 -0.25 -20.82 -13.77
CA ILE A 143 1.18 -20.54 -13.99
C ILE A 143 1.42 -19.03 -14.08
N ALA A 144 0.62 -18.33 -14.88
CA ALA A 144 0.76 -16.88 -15.04
C ALA A 144 0.43 -16.10 -13.76
N ALA A 145 -0.54 -16.55 -12.97
CA ALA A 145 -0.85 -15.97 -11.67
C ALA A 145 0.32 -16.12 -10.68
N ILE A 146 0.91 -17.32 -10.61
CA ILE A 146 2.10 -17.55 -9.77
C ILE A 146 3.26 -16.67 -10.23
N ALA A 147 3.53 -16.60 -11.54
CA ALA A 147 4.56 -15.74 -12.10
C ALA A 147 4.32 -14.27 -11.76
N ALA A 148 3.08 -13.78 -11.83
CA ALA A 148 2.72 -12.42 -11.46
C ALA A 148 3.02 -12.12 -9.98
N VAL A 149 2.69 -13.04 -9.06
CA VAL A 149 3.02 -12.93 -7.63
C VAL A 149 4.53 -12.88 -7.42
N VAL A 150 5.29 -13.78 -8.06
CA VAL A 150 6.75 -13.81 -7.94
C VAL A 150 7.37 -12.50 -8.44
N ILE A 151 6.97 -12.04 -9.63
CA ILE A 151 7.46 -10.77 -10.20
C ILE A 151 7.12 -9.60 -9.26
N PHE A 152 5.92 -9.57 -8.71
CA PHE A 152 5.50 -8.53 -7.77
C PHE A 152 6.37 -8.54 -6.50
N VAL A 153 6.59 -9.69 -5.89
CA VAL A 153 7.41 -9.83 -4.67
C VAL A 153 8.86 -9.44 -4.94
N VAL A 154 9.45 -9.92 -6.04
CA VAL A 154 10.81 -9.54 -6.45
C VAL A 154 10.90 -8.04 -6.69
N GLY A 155 9.93 -7.45 -7.39
CA GLY A 155 9.84 -6.00 -7.61
C GLY A 155 9.80 -5.20 -6.30
N LEU A 156 9.02 -5.65 -5.32
CA LEU A 156 8.96 -5.04 -3.98
C LEU A 156 10.30 -5.11 -3.24
N ILE A 157 10.97 -6.26 -3.29
CA ILE A 157 12.28 -6.46 -2.66
C ILE A 157 13.32 -5.53 -3.30
N LEU A 158 13.42 -5.53 -4.62
CA LEU A 158 14.33 -4.66 -5.37
C LEU A 158 14.07 -3.19 -5.07
N TRP A 159 12.80 -2.76 -5.09
CA TRP A 159 12.44 -1.38 -4.77
C TRP A 159 12.82 -0.99 -3.34
N LYS A 160 12.64 -1.91 -2.36
CA LYS A 160 13.04 -1.68 -0.97
C LYS A 160 14.56 -1.56 -0.82
N VAL A 161 15.32 -2.43 -1.50
CA VAL A 161 16.78 -2.40 -1.50
C VAL A 161 17.31 -1.12 -2.15
N TRP A 162 16.77 -0.72 -3.31
CA TRP A 162 17.15 0.53 -3.98
C TRP A 162 16.90 1.76 -3.09
N ARG A 163 15.75 1.79 -2.44
CA ARG A 163 15.40 2.89 -1.52
C ARG A 163 16.31 2.94 -0.29
N GLN A 164 16.79 1.81 0.20
CA GLN A 164 17.73 1.75 1.31
C GLN A 164 19.13 2.22 0.90
N ARG A 165 19.59 1.83 -0.29
CA ARG A 165 20.89 2.27 -0.84
C ARG A 165 20.95 3.78 -1.01
N GLY A 166 19.89 4.39 -1.55
CA GLY A 166 19.83 5.85 -1.71
C GLY A 166 19.90 6.63 -0.38
N LYS A 167 19.41 6.04 0.73
CA LYS A 167 19.53 6.66 2.06
C LYS A 167 20.95 6.59 2.61
N LYS A 168 21.68 5.47 2.40
CA LYS A 168 23.07 5.30 2.83
C LYS A 168 24.00 6.26 2.10
N VAL A 169 23.85 6.39 0.79
CA VAL A 169 24.64 7.33 -0.01
C VAL A 169 24.44 8.78 0.47
N LYS A 170 23.20 9.23 0.69
CA LYS A 170 22.93 10.56 1.23
C LYS A 170 23.50 10.78 2.63
N ALA A 171 23.51 9.77 3.48
CA ALA A 171 24.09 9.86 4.82
C ALA A 171 25.62 9.99 4.77
N LEU A 172 26.29 9.26 3.88
CA LEU A 172 27.74 9.35 3.67
C LEU A 172 28.11 10.71 3.10
N THR A 173 27.43 11.20 2.07
CA THR A 173 27.68 12.55 1.49
C THR A 173 27.51 13.65 2.53
N LYS A 174 26.52 13.53 3.42
CA LYS A 174 26.32 14.52 4.50
C LYS A 174 27.41 14.45 5.57
N ALA A 175 27.89 13.25 5.88
CA ALA A 175 29.01 13.05 6.80
C ALA A 175 30.32 13.61 6.24
N ASP A 176 30.60 13.38 4.95
CA ASP A 176 31.79 13.94 4.26
C ASP A 176 31.74 15.46 4.16
N ALA A 177 30.58 16.05 3.87
CA ALA A 177 30.40 17.50 3.87
C ALA A 177 30.66 18.10 5.27
N GLY A 178 30.09 17.52 6.33
CA GLY A 178 30.37 17.97 7.70
C GLY A 178 31.84 17.81 8.12
N ARG A 179 32.52 16.77 7.64
CA ARG A 179 33.95 16.57 7.91
C ARG A 179 34.82 17.59 7.18
N SER A 180 34.48 17.92 5.93
CA SER A 180 35.20 18.93 5.17
C SER A 180 35.03 20.36 5.73
N GLU A 181 33.83 20.68 6.25
CA GLU A 181 33.59 21.95 6.96
C GLU A 181 34.37 22.01 8.27
N ALA A 182 34.41 20.93 9.06
CA ALA A 182 35.19 20.88 10.30
C ALA A 182 36.70 21.03 10.03
N LEU A 183 37.23 20.42 8.97
CA LEU A 183 38.63 20.56 8.58
C LEU A 183 38.97 22.01 8.17
N LYS A 184 38.08 22.67 7.38
CA LYS A 184 38.25 24.07 6.99
C LYS A 184 38.21 25.00 8.20
N ALA A 185 37.33 24.77 9.17
CA ALA A 185 37.26 25.56 10.39
C ALA A 185 38.52 25.41 11.25
N THR A 186 39.11 24.20 11.29
CA THR A 186 40.36 23.95 12.03
C THR A 186 41.56 24.58 11.36
N ASP A 187 41.60 24.57 10.03
CA ASP A 187 42.69 25.17 9.24
C ASP A 187 42.64 26.73 9.27
N GLY A 188 41.43 27.29 9.22
CA GLY A 188 41.20 28.73 9.39
C GLY A 188 41.62 29.27 10.77
N ASN A 189 41.46 28.46 11.83
CA ASN A 189 41.89 28.85 13.18
C ASN A 189 43.41 28.69 13.42
N LYS A 190 44.10 27.95 12.56
CA LYS A 190 45.56 27.75 12.62
C LYS A 190 46.34 28.80 11.83
N ALA A 191 45.66 29.60 11.00
CA ALA A 191 46.26 30.59 10.10
C ALA A 191 46.39 32.01 10.70
N GLU A 192 46.03 32.25 11.96
CA GLU A 192 46.28 33.52 12.64
C GLU A 192 47.57 33.39 13.47
N PRO A 193 48.71 33.97 12.95
CA PRO A 193 49.94 34.04 13.76
C PRO A 193 49.67 34.89 14.99
N PRO A 194 50.21 34.58 16.16
CA PRO A 194 50.07 35.42 17.34
C PRO A 194 50.59 36.84 17.01
N ALA A 195 49.74 37.84 17.29
CA ALA A 195 50.10 39.26 17.10
C ALA A 195 51.47 39.52 17.79
N PRO A 196 52.41 40.21 17.14
CA PRO A 196 53.70 40.53 17.73
C PRO A 196 53.47 41.31 19.02
N PRO A 197 54.27 41.04 20.10
CA PRO A 197 54.11 41.76 21.33
C PRO A 197 54.30 43.24 21.12
N PRO A 198 53.58 44.13 21.81
CA PRO A 198 53.70 45.59 21.65
C PRO A 198 55.15 45.99 21.98
N ALA A 199 55.76 46.76 21.08
CA ALA A 199 57.08 47.31 21.27
C ALA A 199 57.14 48.09 22.58
N SER A 200 57.94 47.62 23.54
CA SER A 200 58.23 48.37 24.74
C SER A 200 58.98 49.69 24.37
N ASP A 201 58.24 50.77 24.51
CA ASP A 201 58.79 52.12 24.44
C ASP A 201 59.80 52.28 25.58
N SER A 202 61.09 52.00 25.29
CA SER A 202 62.19 52.32 26.18
C SER A 202 62.52 53.82 26.01
N GLY A 203 61.93 54.58 26.94
CA GLY A 203 62.11 56.01 27.00
C GLY A 203 63.54 56.47 26.95
N GLN A 204 63.72 57.45 26.14
CA GLN A 204 64.85 58.37 26.22
C GLN A 204 64.93 59.00 27.61
N ALA A 205 65.93 58.60 28.37
CA ALA A 205 66.40 59.40 29.48
C ALA A 205 67.67 60.12 28.99
N GLY A 206 67.56 61.41 28.96
CA GLY A 206 68.60 62.32 28.59
C GLY A 206 69.86 62.26 29.46
N SER A 207 70.93 62.68 28.92
CA SER A 207 72.04 63.30 29.70
C SER A 207 72.70 64.38 28.87
N ARG A 208 72.53 65.52 29.41
CA ARG A 208 73.18 66.79 29.17
C ARG A 208 74.47 66.75 29.93
N ALA A 209 75.57 67.25 29.33
CA ALA A 209 76.65 67.98 29.97
C ALA A 209 77.85 67.98 28.97
N ASP A 210 78.13 69.02 28.40
CA ASP A 210 78.89 70.18 28.88
C ASP A 210 80.41 70.05 28.66
N GLY A 211 80.96 71.03 27.95
CA GLY A 211 82.17 71.62 28.34
C GLY A 211 83.44 71.41 27.50
N ARG A 212 83.70 72.38 26.70
CA ARG A 212 84.95 73.02 26.32
C ARG A 212 85.64 72.56 25.03
#